data_10459e897a5f1dd6ac3c4b1966e7cda4
#
_entry.id   10459e897a5f1dd6ac3c4b1966e7cda4
#
_cell.length_a   1.000
_cell.length_b   1.000
_cell.length_c   1.000
_cell.angle_alpha   90.00
_cell.angle_beta   90.00
_cell.angle_gamma   90.00
#
_symmetry.space_group_name_H-M   'P 1'
#
loop_
_entity.id
_entity.type
_entity.pdbx_description
1 polymer ?
#
loop_
_entity_poly.entity_id
_entity_poly.type
_entity_poly.pdbx_seq_one_letter_code
_entity_poly.pdbx_strand_id
1 'polypeptide(L)'
;MKFPQPLFVLLIAAFAVASPVRADEVSLAVAANFTAPMQKIAVEFEKETGHKVLASYGSTGKFYAQIKNGAPFEILLAADDETPARLAKENAAVAGSQFTYAIGKLVLWSARPGFVDSAGEVLKNGTFDHLAMANPKLAPYGAAAVEAMQALGVYDRLQTRLVIAENIAQAQQFVSSGNASLGFLALSQVLKDGKIEGSAWMVPARLYQTIRQDAVMLERGKGKPAAEAMLKYLRGDKAQRVIKSYGYEL
;
A
#
# COMPACT_ATOMS: atom_id res chain seq x y z
N MET A 1 -20.21 -40.01 -74.16
CA MET A 1 -20.44 -38.70 -73.52
C MET A 1 -20.20 -38.87 -72.01
N LYS A 2 -19.07 -38.33 -71.48
CA LYS A 2 -18.73 -38.41 -70.06
C LYS A 2 -19.01 -37.02 -69.50
N PHE A 3 -19.90 -36.96 -68.50
CA PHE A 3 -20.19 -35.74 -67.72
C PHE A 3 -19.13 -35.55 -66.60
N PRO A 4 -18.60 -34.34 -66.39
CA PRO A 4 -17.70 -34.08 -65.28
C PRO A 4 -18.51 -33.89 -63.99
N GLN A 5 -18.06 -34.54 -62.91
CA GLN A 5 -18.60 -34.35 -61.55
C GLN A 5 -18.04 -33.01 -60.97
N PRO A 6 -18.86 -32.20 -60.25
CA PRO A 6 -18.38 -31.04 -59.58
C PRO A 6 -17.73 -31.40 -58.22
N LEU A 7 -16.52 -30.94 -58.02
CA LEU A 7 -15.75 -31.05 -56.79
C LEU A 7 -16.28 -30.02 -55.75
N PHE A 8 -17.03 -30.48 -54.74
CA PHE A 8 -17.46 -29.63 -53.64
C PHE A 8 -16.28 -29.42 -52.68
N VAL A 9 -15.67 -28.23 -52.68
CA VAL A 9 -14.66 -27.80 -51.71
C VAL A 9 -15.40 -27.34 -50.47
N LEU A 10 -15.35 -28.16 -49.38
CA LEU A 10 -15.91 -27.84 -48.08
C LEU A 10 -14.97 -26.87 -47.34
N LEU A 11 -15.31 -25.58 -47.30
CA LEU A 11 -14.58 -24.55 -46.58
C LEU A 11 -14.95 -24.66 -45.10
N ILE A 12 -14.10 -25.30 -44.26
CA ILE A 12 -14.27 -25.36 -42.83
C ILE A 12 -13.78 -24.01 -42.25
N ALA A 13 -14.71 -23.12 -41.95
CA ALA A 13 -14.42 -21.90 -41.20
C ALA A 13 -14.14 -22.28 -39.72
N ALA A 14 -12.88 -22.22 -39.31
CA ALA A 14 -12.49 -22.36 -37.92
C ALA A 14 -12.97 -21.13 -37.14
N PHE A 15 -14.11 -21.24 -36.49
CA PHE A 15 -14.56 -20.27 -35.47
C PHE A 15 -13.63 -20.39 -34.26
N ALA A 16 -12.72 -19.45 -34.12
CA ALA A 16 -12.00 -19.26 -32.85
C ALA A 16 -13.02 -18.87 -31.78
N VAL A 17 -13.41 -19.84 -30.96
CA VAL A 17 -14.23 -19.57 -29.76
C VAL A 17 -13.37 -18.80 -28.77
N ALA A 18 -13.45 -17.47 -28.80
CA ALA A 18 -12.94 -16.64 -27.74
C ALA A 18 -13.75 -16.97 -26.47
N SER A 19 -13.14 -17.71 -25.56
CA SER A 19 -13.74 -17.96 -24.24
C SER A 19 -14.01 -16.60 -23.60
N PRO A 20 -15.23 -16.31 -23.12
CA PRO A 20 -15.49 -15.06 -22.43
C PRO A 20 -14.56 -15.00 -21.21
N VAL A 21 -13.76 -13.96 -21.13
CA VAL A 21 -13.00 -13.64 -19.92
C VAL A 21 -14.04 -13.40 -18.83
N ARG A 22 -14.18 -14.37 -17.92
CA ARG A 22 -15.10 -14.23 -16.79
C ARG A 22 -14.53 -13.15 -15.87
N ALA A 23 -15.32 -12.12 -15.61
CA ALA A 23 -14.99 -11.10 -14.62
C ALA A 23 -15.03 -11.77 -13.23
N ASP A 24 -13.88 -11.91 -12.61
CA ASP A 24 -13.75 -12.41 -11.25
C ASP A 24 -13.40 -11.25 -10.30
N GLU A 25 -13.58 -11.47 -9.00
CA GLU A 25 -13.21 -10.49 -7.97
C GLU A 25 -11.91 -10.91 -7.30
N VAL A 26 -11.08 -9.92 -6.90
CA VAL A 26 -9.90 -10.13 -6.06
C VAL A 26 -10.02 -9.36 -4.75
N SER A 27 -9.86 -10.07 -3.63
CA SER A 27 -9.94 -9.50 -2.28
C SER A 27 -8.54 -9.13 -1.77
N LEU A 28 -8.32 -7.84 -1.49
CA LEU A 28 -7.03 -7.30 -1.07
C LEU A 28 -7.05 -6.82 0.38
N ALA A 29 -6.02 -7.17 1.14
CA ALA A 29 -5.65 -6.50 2.38
C ALA A 29 -4.53 -5.49 2.06
N VAL A 30 -4.77 -4.20 2.25
CA VAL A 30 -3.88 -3.13 1.80
C VAL A 30 -3.48 -2.24 2.98
N ALA A 31 -2.19 -2.08 3.21
CA ALA A 31 -1.68 -1.15 4.22
C ALA A 31 -2.19 0.28 3.96
N ALA A 32 -2.69 0.94 5.01
CA ALA A 32 -3.45 2.19 4.90
C ALA A 32 -2.68 3.36 4.27
N ASN A 33 -1.34 3.36 4.33
CA ASN A 33 -0.50 4.33 3.62
C ASN A 33 -0.62 4.24 2.09
N PHE A 34 -1.03 3.07 1.59
CA PHE A 34 -1.14 2.80 0.15
C PHE A 34 -2.58 2.95 -0.38
N THR A 35 -3.51 3.52 0.41
CA THR A 35 -4.93 3.66 0.05
C THR A 35 -5.12 4.40 -1.28
N ALA A 36 -4.62 5.63 -1.41
CA ALA A 36 -4.83 6.43 -2.61
C ALA A 36 -4.16 5.84 -3.87
N PRO A 37 -2.89 5.37 -3.83
CA PRO A 37 -2.30 4.64 -4.96
C PRO A 37 -3.11 3.41 -5.37
N MET A 38 -3.55 2.58 -4.40
CA MET A 38 -4.29 1.37 -4.70
C MET A 38 -5.65 1.65 -5.32
N GLN A 39 -6.37 2.66 -4.86
CA GLN A 39 -7.63 3.08 -5.46
C GLN A 39 -7.45 3.46 -6.94
N LYS A 40 -6.40 4.22 -7.27
CA LYS A 40 -6.08 4.58 -8.65
C LYS A 40 -5.68 3.36 -9.49
N ILE A 41 -4.84 2.49 -8.95
CA ILE A 41 -4.44 1.23 -9.59
C ILE A 41 -5.66 0.34 -9.84
N ALA A 42 -6.57 0.23 -8.86
CA ALA A 42 -7.78 -0.59 -8.99
C ALA A 42 -8.66 -0.13 -10.15
N VAL A 43 -8.90 1.17 -10.30
CA VAL A 43 -9.69 1.70 -11.43
C VAL A 43 -9.06 1.36 -12.79
N GLU A 44 -7.75 1.52 -12.92
CA GLU A 44 -7.04 1.18 -14.15
C GLU A 44 -7.04 -0.34 -14.42
N PHE A 45 -6.80 -1.15 -13.40
CA PHE A 45 -6.83 -2.60 -13.46
C PHE A 45 -8.21 -3.13 -13.87
N GLU A 46 -9.28 -2.67 -13.22
CA GLU A 46 -10.65 -3.07 -13.54
C GLU A 46 -11.03 -2.73 -14.98
N LYS A 47 -10.64 -1.55 -15.46
CA LYS A 47 -10.89 -1.12 -16.84
C LYS A 47 -10.17 -2.01 -17.87
N GLU A 48 -8.96 -2.48 -17.56
CA GLU A 48 -8.14 -3.23 -18.50
C GLU A 48 -8.41 -4.72 -18.50
N THR A 49 -8.76 -5.28 -17.35
CA THR A 49 -8.91 -6.73 -17.18
C THR A 49 -10.35 -7.19 -17.09
N GLY A 50 -11.26 -6.30 -16.76
CA GLY A 50 -12.65 -6.63 -16.42
C GLY A 50 -12.84 -7.24 -15.03
N HIS A 51 -11.75 -7.61 -14.33
CA HIS A 51 -11.83 -8.10 -12.94
C HIS A 51 -12.18 -6.97 -11.97
N LYS A 52 -12.79 -7.31 -10.83
CA LYS A 52 -13.15 -6.36 -9.77
C LYS A 52 -12.17 -6.42 -8.61
N VAL A 53 -11.95 -5.28 -7.95
CA VAL A 53 -11.07 -5.16 -6.78
C VAL A 53 -11.87 -4.85 -5.52
N LEU A 54 -11.79 -5.74 -4.55
CA LEU A 54 -12.36 -5.56 -3.21
C LEU A 54 -11.22 -5.28 -2.23
N ALA A 55 -10.87 -4.01 -2.03
CA ALA A 55 -9.78 -3.62 -1.17
C ALA A 55 -10.24 -3.19 0.23
N SER A 56 -9.64 -3.79 1.25
CA SER A 56 -9.76 -3.36 2.64
C SER A 56 -8.47 -2.65 3.07
N TYR A 57 -8.60 -1.54 3.81
CA TYR A 57 -7.46 -0.71 4.21
C TYR A 57 -7.28 -0.71 5.72
N GLY A 58 -6.05 -0.92 6.20
CA GLY A 58 -5.76 -1.01 7.64
C GLY A 58 -4.28 -1.08 7.93
N SER A 59 -3.92 -1.41 9.18
CA SER A 59 -2.52 -1.64 9.55
C SER A 59 -2.08 -3.06 9.19
N THR A 60 -0.81 -3.21 8.77
CA THR A 60 -0.19 -4.50 8.42
C THR A 60 -0.38 -5.54 9.51
N GLY A 61 -0.12 -5.20 10.77
CA GLY A 61 -0.27 -6.13 11.90
C GLY A 61 -1.71 -6.60 12.15
N LYS A 62 -2.71 -5.74 11.91
CA LYS A 62 -4.11 -6.17 11.96
C LYS A 62 -4.46 -7.15 10.85
N PHE A 63 -4.00 -6.89 9.63
CA PHE A 63 -4.22 -7.82 8.52
C PHE A 63 -3.52 -9.15 8.76
N TYR A 64 -2.29 -9.15 9.31
CA TYR A 64 -1.65 -10.40 9.74
C TYR A 64 -2.57 -11.21 10.68
N ALA A 65 -3.09 -10.57 11.72
CA ALA A 65 -3.99 -11.26 12.67
C ALA A 65 -5.28 -11.76 12.01
N GLN A 66 -5.89 -10.96 11.13
CA GLN A 66 -7.11 -11.35 10.39
C GLN A 66 -6.85 -12.52 9.44
N ILE A 67 -5.74 -12.53 8.70
CA ILE A 67 -5.34 -13.61 7.80
C ILE A 67 -5.14 -14.90 8.59
N LYS A 68 -4.43 -14.85 9.73
CA LYS A 68 -4.22 -16.01 10.61
C LYS A 68 -5.53 -16.53 11.19
N ASN A 69 -6.54 -15.70 11.34
CA ASN A 69 -7.90 -16.08 11.77
C ASN A 69 -8.83 -16.39 10.60
N GLY A 70 -8.31 -16.58 9.39
CA GLY A 70 -9.07 -17.10 8.26
C GLY A 70 -9.82 -16.04 7.44
N ALA A 71 -9.52 -14.75 7.58
CA ALA A 71 -10.10 -13.71 6.73
C ALA A 71 -9.88 -14.02 5.23
N PRO A 72 -10.88 -13.74 4.36
CA PRO A 72 -10.91 -14.22 2.97
C PRO A 72 -10.10 -13.36 2.01
N PHE A 73 -8.98 -12.79 2.46
CA PHE A 73 -8.08 -12.04 1.59
C PHE A 73 -7.28 -12.96 0.68
N GLU A 74 -6.99 -12.50 -0.51
CA GLU A 74 -6.26 -13.22 -1.56
C GLU A 74 -4.85 -12.66 -1.79
N ILE A 75 -4.66 -11.36 -1.55
CA ILE A 75 -3.37 -10.69 -1.62
C ILE A 75 -3.23 -9.79 -0.40
N LEU A 76 -2.03 -9.76 0.18
CA LEU A 76 -1.62 -8.75 1.15
C LEU A 76 -0.62 -7.79 0.48
N LEU A 77 -0.89 -6.48 0.57
CA LEU A 77 0.06 -5.40 0.31
C LEU A 77 0.45 -4.81 1.68
N ALA A 78 1.54 -5.28 2.23
CA ALA A 78 2.05 -4.87 3.54
C ALA A 78 2.86 -3.57 3.45
N ALA A 79 3.03 -2.87 4.58
CA ALA A 79 3.95 -1.74 4.69
C ALA A 79 5.33 -2.15 5.24
N ASP A 80 5.61 -3.44 5.31
CA ASP A 80 6.89 -4.06 5.64
C ASP A 80 7.15 -5.27 4.74
N ASP A 81 8.35 -5.86 4.81
CA ASP A 81 8.74 -7.09 4.14
C ASP A 81 8.71 -8.32 5.09
N GLU A 82 8.70 -8.10 6.40
CA GLU A 82 8.74 -9.14 7.42
C GLU A 82 7.40 -9.88 7.52
N THR A 83 6.27 -9.17 7.51
CA THR A 83 4.94 -9.77 7.61
C THR A 83 4.62 -10.71 6.45
N PRO A 84 4.84 -10.34 5.16
CA PRO A 84 4.73 -11.26 4.04
C PRO A 84 5.62 -12.49 4.16
N ALA A 85 6.90 -12.31 4.53
CA ALA A 85 7.85 -13.41 4.73
C ALA A 85 7.39 -14.37 5.85
N ARG A 86 6.88 -13.82 6.95
CA ARG A 86 6.32 -14.59 8.06
C ARG A 86 5.10 -15.41 7.64
N LEU A 87 4.16 -14.81 6.90
CA LEU A 87 2.98 -15.52 6.39
C LEU A 87 3.37 -16.67 5.45
N ALA A 88 4.38 -16.48 4.60
CA ALA A 88 4.90 -17.54 3.74
C ALA A 88 5.54 -18.69 4.55
N LYS A 89 6.34 -18.35 5.57
CA LYS A 89 6.93 -19.35 6.49
C LYS A 89 5.87 -20.14 7.27
N GLU A 90 4.76 -19.50 7.57
CA GLU A 90 3.62 -20.10 8.30
C GLU A 90 2.58 -20.76 7.37
N ASN A 91 2.90 -20.96 6.08
CA ASN A 91 2.03 -21.54 5.05
C ASN A 91 0.67 -20.82 4.88
N ALA A 92 0.61 -19.54 5.20
CA ALA A 92 -0.55 -18.68 4.98
C ALA A 92 -0.44 -17.87 3.68
N ALA A 93 0.76 -17.83 3.07
CA ALA A 93 1.03 -17.20 1.79
C ALA A 93 1.82 -18.12 0.88
N VAL A 94 1.67 -17.94 -0.43
CA VAL A 94 2.31 -18.75 -1.47
C VAL A 94 3.81 -18.45 -1.51
N ALA A 95 4.63 -19.45 -1.25
CA ALA A 95 6.09 -19.32 -1.29
C ALA A 95 6.58 -18.80 -2.65
N GLY A 96 7.51 -17.84 -2.65
CA GLY A 96 8.08 -17.24 -3.86
C GLY A 96 7.19 -16.20 -4.55
N SER A 97 5.99 -15.91 -4.04
CA SER A 97 5.12 -14.88 -4.60
C SER A 97 5.44 -13.46 -4.09
N GLN A 98 6.16 -13.34 -2.96
CA GLN A 98 6.54 -12.08 -2.34
C GLN A 98 7.43 -11.23 -3.25
N PHE A 99 7.18 -9.93 -3.29
CA PHE A 99 8.05 -8.95 -3.96
C PHE A 99 7.84 -7.55 -3.39
N THR A 100 8.88 -6.72 -3.42
CA THR A 100 8.79 -5.31 -3.05
C THR A 100 8.04 -4.54 -4.13
N TYR A 101 6.94 -3.90 -3.75
CA TYR A 101 6.15 -3.06 -4.66
C TYR A 101 6.41 -1.57 -4.46
N ALA A 102 6.91 -1.15 -3.27
CA ALA A 102 7.19 0.23 -2.96
C ALA A 102 8.20 0.37 -1.82
N ILE A 103 8.97 1.46 -1.81
CA ILE A 103 9.77 1.91 -0.66
C ILE A 103 9.18 3.23 -0.18
N GLY A 104 8.72 3.25 1.07
CA GLY A 104 8.01 4.37 1.66
C GLY A 104 8.94 5.42 2.28
N LYS A 105 8.43 6.64 2.42
CA LYS A 105 9.13 7.76 3.09
C LYS A 105 8.31 8.28 4.24
N LEU A 106 8.96 8.47 5.38
CA LEU A 106 8.38 9.08 6.57
C LEU A 106 8.47 10.60 6.50
N VAL A 107 7.38 11.29 6.83
CA VAL A 107 7.35 12.75 6.96
C VAL A 107 6.78 13.15 8.31
N LEU A 108 7.28 14.24 8.89
CA LEU A 108 6.58 14.97 9.93
C LEU A 108 5.77 16.07 9.23
N TRP A 109 4.47 16.10 9.46
CA TRP A 109 3.56 17.00 8.74
C TRP A 109 2.59 17.71 9.68
N SER A 110 2.22 18.94 9.30
CA SER A 110 1.13 19.71 9.89
C SER A 110 0.26 20.31 8.79
N ALA A 111 -1.04 20.36 9.01
CA ALA A 111 -1.97 21.07 8.12
C ALA A 111 -1.75 22.60 8.14
N ARG A 112 -1.07 23.11 9.17
CA ARG A 112 -0.76 24.54 9.32
C ARG A 112 0.50 24.91 8.53
N PRO A 113 0.45 25.91 7.61
CA PRO A 113 1.63 26.41 6.92
C PRO A 113 2.69 26.93 7.91
N GLY A 114 3.96 26.57 7.67
CA GLY A 114 5.10 27.05 8.46
C GLY A 114 5.19 26.49 9.89
N PHE A 115 4.32 25.57 10.29
CA PHE A 115 4.35 25.00 11.64
C PHE A 115 5.47 23.98 11.84
N VAL A 116 5.70 23.16 10.81
CA VAL A 116 6.83 22.24 10.76
C VAL A 116 7.93 22.88 9.91
N ASP A 117 9.09 23.08 10.49
CA ASP A 117 10.27 23.62 9.80
C ASP A 117 10.98 22.54 8.97
N SER A 118 11.87 22.94 8.08
CA SER A 118 12.57 22.05 7.15
C SER A 118 13.61 21.12 7.82
N ALA A 119 13.91 21.31 9.10
CA ALA A 119 14.87 20.52 9.87
C ALA A 119 14.23 19.66 10.97
N GLY A 120 12.91 19.81 11.19
CA GLY A 120 12.19 19.10 12.24
C GLY A 120 12.50 19.61 13.66
N GLU A 121 13.04 20.81 13.78
CA GLU A 121 13.38 21.42 15.08
C GLU A 121 12.15 21.65 15.96
N VAL A 122 10.96 21.71 15.37
CA VAL A 122 9.69 21.75 16.09
C VAL A 122 9.55 20.59 17.10
N LEU A 123 10.13 19.42 16.83
CA LEU A 123 10.15 18.29 17.75
C LEU A 123 10.97 18.56 19.01
N LYS A 124 12.00 19.41 18.93
CA LYS A 124 12.87 19.77 20.06
C LYS A 124 12.36 21.00 20.82
N ASN A 125 11.98 22.03 20.08
CA ASN A 125 11.77 23.38 20.60
C ASN A 125 10.34 23.88 20.44
N GLY A 126 9.49 23.14 19.67
CA GLY A 126 8.13 23.59 19.37
C GLY A 126 7.16 23.43 20.54
N THR A 127 6.17 24.31 20.56
CA THR A 127 5.04 24.26 21.47
C THR A 127 3.85 23.62 20.76
N PHE A 128 3.47 22.43 21.16
CA PHE A 128 2.29 21.71 20.67
C PHE A 128 1.77 20.75 21.74
N ASP A 129 0.48 20.48 21.72
CA ASP A 129 -0.15 19.60 22.72
C ASP A 129 -0.07 18.13 22.27
N HIS A 130 -0.36 17.85 21.00
CA HIS A 130 -0.47 16.48 20.48
C HIS A 130 0.34 16.27 19.21
N LEU A 131 1.04 15.13 19.16
CA LEU A 131 1.77 14.58 18.02
C LEU A 131 1.15 13.24 17.63
N ALA A 132 0.51 13.17 16.47
CA ALA A 132 -0.12 11.95 16.00
C ALA A 132 0.88 10.99 15.34
N MET A 133 0.71 9.69 15.58
CA MET A 133 1.44 8.63 14.88
C MET A 133 0.63 7.35 14.87
N ALA A 134 0.90 6.46 13.94
CA ALA A 134 0.31 5.12 13.95
C ALA A 134 0.88 4.28 15.10
N ASN A 135 0.11 3.27 15.53
CA ASN A 135 0.55 2.34 16.56
C ASN A 135 1.82 1.59 16.12
N PRO A 136 2.97 1.75 16.79
CA PRO A 136 4.24 1.15 16.38
C PRO A 136 4.25 -0.38 16.43
N LYS A 137 3.35 -0.99 17.21
CA LYS A 137 3.21 -2.45 17.30
C LYS A 137 2.45 -3.06 16.12
N LEU A 138 1.73 -2.25 15.35
CA LEU A 138 0.83 -2.70 14.30
C LEU A 138 1.14 -2.11 12.91
N ALA A 139 1.86 -0.97 12.88
CA ALA A 139 2.09 -0.21 11.67
C ALA A 139 3.57 0.17 11.50
N PRO A 140 4.22 -0.24 10.40
CA PRO A 140 5.63 0.03 10.15
C PRO A 140 5.99 1.52 10.17
N TYR A 141 5.13 2.40 9.67
CA TYR A 141 5.33 3.85 9.79
C TYR A 141 5.31 4.34 11.25
N GLY A 142 4.58 3.66 12.12
CA GLY A 142 4.60 3.95 13.55
C GLY A 142 5.93 3.53 14.19
N ALA A 143 6.45 2.37 13.83
CA ALA A 143 7.78 1.90 14.26
C ALA A 143 8.86 2.87 13.78
N ALA A 144 8.86 3.26 12.51
CA ALA A 144 9.79 4.24 11.93
C ALA A 144 9.72 5.61 12.64
N ALA A 145 8.53 6.05 13.07
CA ALA A 145 8.37 7.29 13.83
C ALA A 145 9.03 7.19 15.22
N VAL A 146 8.91 6.05 15.90
CA VAL A 146 9.59 5.81 17.18
C VAL A 146 11.11 5.81 17.00
N GLU A 147 11.62 5.09 15.99
CA GLU A 147 13.05 5.06 15.68
C GLU A 147 13.60 6.46 15.39
N ALA A 148 12.90 7.25 14.57
CA ALA A 148 13.30 8.61 14.27
C ALA A 148 13.33 9.50 15.52
N MET A 149 12.32 9.43 16.39
CA MET A 149 12.30 10.18 17.64
C MET A 149 13.39 9.74 18.63
N GLN A 150 13.70 8.43 18.69
CA GLN A 150 14.79 7.90 19.50
C GLN A 150 16.15 8.37 18.99
N ALA A 151 16.39 8.28 17.67
CA ALA A 151 17.62 8.77 17.06
C ALA A 151 17.84 10.27 17.25
N LEU A 152 16.78 11.06 17.38
CA LEU A 152 16.81 12.48 17.69
C LEU A 152 16.92 12.78 19.21
N GLY A 153 16.81 11.77 20.07
CA GLY A 153 16.81 11.92 21.54
C GLY A 153 15.60 12.66 22.09
N VAL A 154 14.46 12.63 21.39
CA VAL A 154 13.23 13.35 21.78
C VAL A 154 12.09 12.43 22.22
N TYR A 155 12.21 11.11 22.01
CA TYR A 155 11.12 10.16 22.24
C TYR A 155 10.56 10.22 23.65
N ASP A 156 11.42 10.10 24.67
CA ASP A 156 10.98 10.03 26.08
C ASP A 156 10.23 11.30 26.52
N ARG A 157 10.72 12.46 26.06
CA ARG A 157 10.08 13.75 26.35
C ARG A 157 8.72 13.90 25.67
N LEU A 158 8.52 13.30 24.50
CA LEU A 158 7.31 13.44 23.70
C LEU A 158 6.26 12.36 24.01
N GLN A 159 6.58 11.32 24.79
CA GLN A 159 5.66 10.20 25.06
C GLN A 159 4.29 10.66 25.56
N THR A 160 4.23 11.63 26.47
CA THR A 160 2.97 12.15 27.04
C THR A 160 2.13 12.98 26.06
N ARG A 161 2.72 13.38 24.93
CA ARG A 161 2.05 14.14 23.85
C ARG A 161 1.65 13.26 22.66
N LEU A 162 2.03 11.97 22.68
CA LEU A 162 1.74 11.07 21.56
C LEU A 162 0.25 10.69 21.54
N VAL A 163 -0.39 10.90 20.39
CA VAL A 163 -1.71 10.36 20.08
C VAL A 163 -1.51 9.18 19.15
N ILE A 164 -1.74 7.98 19.70
CA ILE A 164 -1.51 6.73 18.97
C ILE A 164 -2.77 6.35 18.19
N ALA A 165 -2.68 6.40 16.88
CA ALA A 165 -3.73 5.99 15.96
C ALA A 165 -3.65 4.49 15.66
N GLU A 166 -4.76 3.86 15.35
CA GLU A 166 -4.83 2.45 14.98
C GLU A 166 -3.99 2.13 13.71
N ASN A 167 -4.00 3.05 12.76
CA ASN A 167 -3.25 2.97 11.51
C ASN A 167 -2.83 4.38 11.05
N ILE A 168 -2.02 4.45 9.99
CA ILE A 168 -1.47 5.72 9.52
C ILE A 168 -2.52 6.66 8.89
N ALA A 169 -3.63 6.14 8.36
CA ALA A 169 -4.71 6.98 7.83
C ALA A 169 -5.45 7.70 8.95
N GLN A 170 -5.68 7.04 10.09
CA GLN A 170 -6.26 7.68 11.27
C GLN A 170 -5.30 8.73 11.87
N ALA A 171 -3.97 8.48 11.86
CA ALA A 171 -3.01 9.50 12.27
C ALA A 171 -3.12 10.76 11.40
N GLN A 172 -3.25 10.60 10.09
CA GLN A 172 -3.49 11.72 9.18
C GLN A 172 -4.79 12.46 9.51
N GLN A 173 -5.87 11.74 9.81
CA GLN A 173 -7.15 12.36 10.20
C GLN A 173 -7.02 13.21 11.46
N PHE A 174 -6.27 12.76 12.47
CA PHE A 174 -6.05 13.55 13.69
C PHE A 174 -5.35 14.87 13.39
N VAL A 175 -4.38 14.89 12.47
CA VAL A 175 -3.70 16.13 12.09
C VAL A 175 -4.59 17.00 11.21
N SER A 176 -5.27 16.42 10.22
CA SER A 176 -6.12 17.15 9.29
C SER A 176 -7.34 17.78 9.97
N SER A 177 -7.87 17.17 11.03
CA SER A 177 -8.99 17.69 11.82
C SER A 177 -8.58 18.68 12.91
N GLY A 178 -7.25 18.87 13.14
CA GLY A 178 -6.73 19.72 14.20
C GLY A 178 -6.70 19.08 15.58
N ASN A 179 -7.08 17.79 15.71
CA ASN A 179 -6.97 17.04 16.99
C ASN A 179 -5.51 16.74 17.38
N ALA A 180 -4.58 16.83 16.42
CA ALA A 180 -3.15 16.89 16.67
C ALA A 180 -2.54 18.03 15.86
N SER A 181 -1.58 18.72 16.43
CA SER A 181 -0.92 19.86 15.77
C SER A 181 -0.06 19.44 14.58
N LEU A 182 0.53 18.24 14.67
CA LEU A 182 1.41 17.63 13.69
C LEU A 182 1.39 16.11 13.87
N GLY A 183 1.95 15.38 12.89
CA GLY A 183 2.05 13.93 12.99
C GLY A 183 3.12 13.34 12.09
N PHE A 184 3.61 12.16 12.47
CA PHE A 184 4.41 11.31 11.60
C PHE A 184 3.50 10.55 10.65
N LEU A 185 3.65 10.80 9.35
CA LEU A 185 2.80 10.29 8.28
C LEU A 185 3.63 9.67 7.14
N ALA A 186 2.98 8.98 6.22
CA ALA A 186 3.59 8.58 4.97
C ALA A 186 3.58 9.75 3.98
N LEU A 187 4.66 9.93 3.22
CA LEU A 187 4.72 10.95 2.17
C LEU A 187 3.53 10.85 1.20
N SER A 188 3.14 9.63 0.84
CA SER A 188 2.02 9.34 -0.06
C SER A 188 0.67 9.89 0.39
N GLN A 189 0.49 10.19 1.67
CA GLN A 189 -0.75 10.72 2.23
C GLN A 189 -0.85 12.24 2.10
N VAL A 190 0.29 12.92 2.02
CA VAL A 190 0.36 14.39 2.03
C VAL A 190 0.86 14.97 0.72
N LEU A 191 1.43 14.14 -0.16
CA LEU A 191 1.85 14.54 -1.50
C LEU A 191 0.67 14.46 -2.46
N LYS A 192 0.24 15.60 -2.99
CA LYS A 192 -0.81 15.73 -4.01
C LYS A 192 -0.26 16.51 -5.19
N ASP A 193 -0.30 15.92 -6.37
CA ASP A 193 0.18 16.54 -7.62
C ASP A 193 1.59 17.15 -7.50
N GLY A 194 2.48 16.44 -6.82
CA GLY A 194 3.87 16.86 -6.59
C GLY A 194 4.06 17.95 -5.52
N LYS A 195 2.99 18.34 -4.80
CA LYS A 195 3.03 19.37 -3.76
C LYS A 195 2.55 18.83 -2.41
N ILE A 196 3.08 19.38 -1.34
CA ILE A 196 2.62 19.13 0.02
C ILE A 196 1.95 20.40 0.53
N GLU A 197 0.67 20.31 0.86
CA GLU A 197 -0.07 21.39 1.52
C GLU A 197 0.30 21.44 3.02
N GLY A 198 0.20 22.63 3.63
CA GLY A 198 0.60 22.82 5.02
C GLY A 198 2.11 23.00 5.17
N SER A 199 2.73 22.25 6.07
CA SER A 199 4.17 22.26 6.28
C SER A 199 4.69 20.86 6.61
N ALA A 200 5.89 20.52 6.13
CA ALA A 200 6.45 19.19 6.29
C ALA A 200 7.97 19.21 6.44
N TRP A 201 8.47 18.25 7.19
CA TRP A 201 9.85 17.85 7.21
C TRP A 201 9.98 16.41 6.71
N MET A 202 10.75 16.23 5.65
CA MET A 202 11.12 14.90 5.15
C MET A 202 12.09 14.29 6.14
N VAL A 203 11.65 13.27 6.89
CA VAL A 203 12.52 12.62 7.88
C VAL A 203 13.68 11.93 7.16
N PRO A 204 14.95 12.26 7.49
CA PRO A 204 16.10 11.64 6.84
C PRO A 204 16.11 10.12 7.01
N ALA A 205 16.37 9.38 5.93
CA ALA A 205 16.35 7.91 5.91
C ALA A 205 17.30 7.26 6.95
N ARG A 206 18.37 7.96 7.37
CA ARG A 206 19.30 7.47 8.40
C ARG A 206 18.71 7.42 9.81
N LEU A 207 17.53 8.01 10.04
CA LEU A 207 16.90 8.08 11.35
C LEU A 207 15.91 6.93 11.60
N TYR A 208 15.62 6.09 10.60
CA TYR A 208 14.73 4.94 10.70
C TYR A 208 15.12 3.86 9.70
N GLN A 209 14.66 2.63 9.93
CA GLN A 209 14.86 1.54 8.97
C GLN A 209 14.06 1.78 7.69
N THR A 210 14.61 1.38 6.54
CA THR A 210 13.93 1.51 5.25
C THR A 210 12.57 0.86 5.31
N ILE A 211 11.52 1.63 4.98
CA ILE A 211 10.14 1.13 4.94
C ILE A 211 9.93 0.41 3.60
N ARG A 212 10.45 -0.82 3.52
CA ARG A 212 10.26 -1.72 2.37
C ARG A 212 8.88 -2.32 2.45
N GLN A 213 8.09 -2.19 1.40
CA GLN A 213 6.71 -2.63 1.37
C GLN A 213 6.55 -3.75 0.36
N ASP A 214 6.17 -4.92 0.84
CA ASP A 214 6.05 -6.12 0.02
C ASP A 214 4.60 -6.55 -0.18
N ALA A 215 4.32 -7.03 -1.38
CA ALA A 215 3.08 -7.73 -1.72
C ALA A 215 3.33 -9.24 -1.74
N VAL A 216 2.32 -10.01 -1.34
CA VAL A 216 2.36 -11.46 -1.35
C VAL A 216 0.98 -12.04 -1.71
N MET A 217 0.97 -13.14 -2.50
CA MET A 217 -0.21 -13.97 -2.71
C MET A 217 -0.50 -14.78 -1.46
N LEU A 218 -1.71 -14.67 -0.91
CA LEU A 218 -2.16 -15.54 0.17
C LEU A 218 -2.65 -16.89 -0.40
N GLU A 219 -2.63 -17.94 0.40
CA GLU A 219 -3.06 -19.27 -0.04
C GLU A 219 -4.48 -19.29 -0.63
N ARG A 220 -5.38 -18.40 -0.15
CA ARG A 220 -6.73 -18.24 -0.69
C ARG A 220 -6.79 -17.65 -2.10
N GLY A 221 -5.75 -16.95 -2.54
CA GLY A 221 -5.64 -16.37 -3.89
C GLY A 221 -4.97 -17.29 -4.90
N LYS A 222 -4.35 -18.39 -4.45
CA LYS A 222 -3.62 -19.32 -5.30
C LYS A 222 -4.50 -19.93 -6.38
N GLY A 223 -4.06 -19.82 -7.64
CA GLY A 223 -4.79 -20.33 -8.80
C GLY A 223 -6.04 -19.53 -9.19
N LYS A 224 -6.28 -18.36 -8.56
CA LYS A 224 -7.38 -17.48 -8.94
C LYS A 224 -6.93 -16.48 -10.01
N PRO A 225 -7.57 -16.44 -11.19
CA PRO A 225 -7.13 -15.60 -12.31
C PRO A 225 -7.04 -14.12 -11.95
N ALA A 226 -8.02 -13.56 -11.23
CA ALA A 226 -8.03 -12.17 -10.83
C ALA A 226 -6.88 -11.81 -9.87
N ALA A 227 -6.55 -12.71 -8.91
CA ALA A 227 -5.44 -12.51 -7.99
C ALA A 227 -4.08 -12.59 -8.70
N GLU A 228 -3.89 -13.55 -9.60
CA GLU A 228 -2.67 -13.67 -10.41
C GLU A 228 -2.49 -12.47 -11.34
N ALA A 229 -3.58 -12.02 -11.98
CA ALA A 229 -3.58 -10.83 -12.82
C ALA A 229 -3.21 -9.57 -12.01
N MET A 230 -3.74 -9.41 -10.79
CA MET A 230 -3.44 -8.27 -9.92
C MET A 230 -1.97 -8.24 -9.50
N LEU A 231 -1.39 -9.37 -9.08
CA LEU A 231 0.05 -9.41 -8.73
C LEU A 231 0.95 -9.12 -9.93
N LYS A 232 0.56 -9.58 -11.13
CA LYS A 232 1.27 -9.24 -12.37
C LYS A 232 1.13 -7.76 -12.69
N TYR A 233 -0.07 -7.19 -12.52
CA TYR A 233 -0.34 -5.77 -12.80
C TYR A 233 0.47 -4.85 -11.88
N LEU A 234 0.58 -5.17 -10.59
CA LEU A 234 1.37 -4.42 -9.62
C LEU A 234 2.86 -4.34 -9.98
N ARG A 235 3.41 -5.36 -10.65
CA ARG A 235 4.80 -5.37 -11.16
C ARG A 235 4.96 -4.61 -12.48
N GLY A 236 3.86 -4.27 -13.15
CA GLY A 236 3.89 -3.63 -14.47
C GLY A 236 4.09 -2.13 -14.42
N ASP A 237 4.56 -1.56 -15.53
CA ASP A 237 4.93 -0.14 -15.65
C ASP A 237 3.80 0.84 -15.28
N LYS A 238 2.53 0.47 -15.52
CA LYS A 238 1.38 1.34 -15.21
C LYS A 238 1.23 1.52 -13.71
N ALA A 239 1.19 0.42 -12.95
CA ALA A 239 1.15 0.47 -11.49
C ALA A 239 2.38 1.18 -10.92
N GLN A 240 3.58 0.90 -11.44
CA GLN A 240 4.82 1.54 -11.02
C GLN A 240 4.81 3.06 -11.24
N ARG A 241 4.25 3.56 -12.36
CA ARG A 241 4.07 5.00 -12.57
C ARG A 241 3.12 5.62 -11.55
N VAL A 242 2.01 4.96 -11.25
CA VAL A 242 1.10 5.42 -10.19
C VAL A 242 1.83 5.46 -8.85
N ILE A 243 2.51 4.39 -8.47
CA ILE A 243 3.26 4.29 -7.20
C ILE A 243 4.26 5.44 -7.07
N LYS A 244 5.08 5.68 -8.10
CA LYS A 244 6.06 6.79 -8.12
C LYS A 244 5.39 8.17 -8.00
N SER A 245 4.21 8.36 -8.60
CA SER A 245 3.51 9.66 -8.54
C SER A 245 3.05 10.04 -7.13
N TYR A 246 2.98 9.07 -6.20
CA TYR A 246 2.71 9.30 -4.78
C TYR A 246 3.98 9.39 -3.91
N GLY A 247 5.17 9.52 -4.52
CA GLY A 247 6.44 9.74 -3.81
C GLY A 247 7.12 8.48 -3.30
N TYR A 248 6.68 7.29 -3.68
CA TYR A 248 7.37 6.04 -3.41
C TYR A 248 8.58 5.85 -4.33
N GLU A 249 9.60 5.16 -3.82
CA GLU A 249 10.67 4.54 -4.61
C GLU A 249 10.32 3.08 -4.92
N LEU A 250 11.01 2.50 -5.94
CA LEU A 250 10.83 1.10 -6.36
C LEU A 250 12.14 0.34 -6.22
#